data_edb7d78f5f3ecc727f43fe2e31549f56
#
_entry.id   edb7d78f5f3ecc727f43fe2e31549f56
#
_cell.length_a   1.000
_cell.length_b   1.000
_cell.length_c   1.000
_cell.angle_alpha   90.00
_cell.angle_beta   90.00
_cell.angle_gamma   90.00
#
_symmetry.space_group_name_H-M   'P 1'
#
loop_
_entity.id
_entity.type
_entity.pdbx_description
1 polymer ?
#
loop_
_entity_poly.entity_id
_entity_poly.type
_entity_poly.pdbx_seq_one_letter_code
_entity_poly.pdbx_strand_id
1 'polypeptide(L)'
;MRTLFQTIKQQFLEENDLVLASITASSGSTPRGAGSRMLVGKHGRITGTIGGGAVEYRAELMALDILEKKESDEHEFRLNRKDVENIGMICGGDVTVFFQYLDHNDPIVMEIAETAEKSYEERKDFWLICDLHATSGMSLYSPCYGLIGNADVPSSILSSLSAQPFR
;
A
#
# COMPACT_ATOMS: atom_id res chain seq x y z
N MET A 1 -7.97 -5.00 -5.71
CA MET A 1 -6.64 -5.54 -5.36
C MET A 1 -5.98 -6.32 -6.49
N ARG A 2 -6.65 -7.20 -7.23
CA ARG A 2 -6.04 -7.90 -8.39
C ARG A 2 -5.37 -6.94 -9.36
N THR A 3 -6.04 -5.88 -9.76
CA THR A 3 -5.50 -4.83 -10.66
C THR A 3 -4.22 -4.18 -10.12
N LEU A 4 -4.05 -4.07 -8.79
CA LEU A 4 -2.85 -3.50 -8.18
C LEU A 4 -1.60 -4.32 -8.54
N PHE A 5 -1.64 -5.63 -8.32
CA PHE A 5 -0.49 -6.51 -8.59
C PHE A 5 -0.20 -6.64 -10.09
N GLN A 6 -1.24 -6.70 -10.93
CA GLN A 6 -1.09 -6.65 -12.38
C GLN A 6 -0.38 -5.37 -12.84
N THR A 7 -0.77 -4.23 -12.25
CA THR A 7 -0.15 -2.95 -12.58
C THR A 7 1.30 -2.90 -12.09
N ILE A 8 1.61 -3.40 -10.89
CA ILE A 8 3.00 -3.48 -10.38
C ILE A 8 3.86 -4.28 -11.36
N LYS A 9 3.43 -5.48 -11.75
CA LYS A 9 4.16 -6.31 -12.71
C LYS A 9 4.40 -5.60 -14.04
N GLN A 10 3.36 -5.00 -14.61
CA GLN A 10 3.48 -4.29 -15.87
C GLN A 10 4.49 -3.14 -15.76
N GLN A 11 4.40 -2.32 -14.72
CA GLN A 11 5.28 -1.18 -14.52
C GLN A 11 6.73 -1.61 -14.28
N PHE A 12 6.96 -2.72 -13.56
CA PHE A 12 8.29 -3.27 -13.34
C PHE A 12 8.91 -3.81 -14.63
N LEU A 13 8.13 -4.44 -15.51
CA LEU A 13 8.59 -4.86 -16.84
C LEU A 13 8.95 -3.66 -17.73
N GLU A 14 8.38 -2.50 -17.47
CA GLU A 14 8.69 -1.22 -18.12
C GLU A 14 9.82 -0.43 -17.40
N GLU A 15 10.50 -1.06 -16.42
CA GLU A 15 11.58 -0.48 -15.62
C GLU A 15 11.16 0.80 -14.86
N ASN A 16 9.93 0.85 -14.38
CA ASN A 16 9.42 1.97 -13.60
C ASN A 16 9.35 1.63 -12.12
N ASP A 17 10.00 2.44 -11.28
CA ASP A 17 9.82 2.44 -9.84
C ASP A 17 8.43 2.95 -9.47
N LEU A 18 7.91 2.50 -8.32
CA LEU A 18 6.57 2.81 -7.85
C LEU A 18 6.57 3.20 -6.37
N VAL A 19 5.51 3.87 -5.95
CA VAL A 19 5.18 4.02 -4.53
C VAL A 19 3.80 3.45 -4.26
N LEU A 20 3.72 2.55 -3.28
CA LEU A 20 2.46 2.04 -2.75
C LEU A 20 2.08 2.85 -1.51
N ALA A 21 1.12 3.77 -1.66
CA ALA A 21 0.55 4.52 -0.55
C ALA A 21 -0.60 3.70 0.08
N SER A 22 -0.51 3.38 1.36
CA SER A 22 -1.48 2.57 2.10
C SER A 22 -1.95 3.29 3.35
N ILE A 23 -3.26 3.35 3.59
CA ILE A 23 -3.80 3.81 4.88
C ILE A 23 -3.50 2.73 5.92
N THR A 24 -2.71 3.08 6.93
CA THR A 24 -2.35 2.21 8.06
C THR A 24 -3.25 2.43 9.27
N ALA A 25 -3.68 3.66 9.49
CA ALA A 25 -4.61 4.01 10.55
C ALA A 25 -5.60 5.11 10.10
N SER A 26 -6.78 5.11 10.67
CA SER A 26 -7.77 6.18 10.47
C SER A 26 -8.61 6.38 11.72
N SER A 27 -8.94 7.63 12.03
CA SER A 27 -9.81 8.00 13.14
C SER A 27 -10.85 9.03 12.71
N GLY A 28 -12.01 9.06 13.41
CA GLY A 28 -13.10 9.97 13.08
C GLY A 28 -13.77 9.66 11.73
N SER A 29 -14.29 10.70 11.08
CA SER A 29 -14.96 10.56 9.78
C SER A 29 -13.96 10.69 8.64
N THR A 30 -13.57 9.56 8.05
CA THR A 30 -12.65 9.50 6.92
C THR A 30 -13.30 8.89 5.68
N PRO A 31 -12.95 9.32 4.46
CA PRO A 31 -13.54 8.80 3.22
C PRO A 31 -13.22 7.32 2.99
N ARG A 32 -12.08 6.86 3.50
CA ARG A 32 -11.59 5.48 3.41
C ARG A 32 -10.90 5.08 4.71
N GLY A 33 -11.03 3.81 5.08
CA GLY A 33 -10.38 3.23 6.26
C GLY A 33 -9.05 2.57 5.94
N ALA A 34 -8.42 2.06 7.00
CA ALA A 34 -7.18 1.28 6.92
C ALA A 34 -7.30 0.13 5.91
N GLY A 35 -6.21 -0.14 5.21
CA GLY A 35 -6.14 -1.12 4.12
C GLY A 35 -6.44 -0.56 2.73
N SER A 36 -6.95 0.68 2.62
CA SER A 36 -7.10 1.34 1.31
C SER A 36 -5.73 1.70 0.74
N ARG A 37 -5.56 1.51 -0.57
CA ARG A 37 -4.26 1.65 -1.24
C ARG A 37 -4.37 2.41 -2.55
N MET A 38 -3.28 3.09 -2.88
CA MET A 38 -3.07 3.84 -4.11
C MET A 38 -1.66 3.56 -4.64
N LEU A 39 -1.52 3.29 -5.92
CA LEU A 39 -0.24 3.10 -6.59
C LEU A 39 0.10 4.35 -7.40
N VAL A 40 1.30 4.86 -7.19
CA VAL A 40 1.80 6.08 -7.82
C VAL A 40 3.10 5.75 -8.57
N GLY A 41 3.21 6.24 -9.77
CA GLY A 41 4.41 6.20 -10.60
C GLY A 41 4.88 7.62 -10.96
N LYS A 42 5.89 7.73 -11.80
CA LYS A 42 6.52 9.00 -12.20
C LYS A 42 5.57 10.06 -12.79
N HIS A 43 4.42 9.64 -13.30
CA HIS A 43 3.42 10.54 -13.90
C HIS A 43 2.20 10.75 -13.00
N GLY A 44 2.27 10.34 -11.72
CA GLY A 44 1.20 10.44 -10.76
C GLY A 44 0.50 9.10 -10.50
N ARG A 45 -0.72 9.17 -9.99
CA ARG A 45 -1.52 8.01 -9.62
C ARG A 45 -1.86 7.13 -10.82
N ILE A 46 -1.53 5.84 -10.70
CA ILE A 46 -1.82 4.84 -11.74
C ILE A 46 -3.12 4.08 -11.42
N THR A 47 -3.30 3.60 -10.19
CA THR A 47 -4.49 2.83 -9.79
C THR A 47 -4.75 2.92 -8.29
N GLY A 48 -5.95 2.55 -7.87
CA GLY A 48 -6.36 2.59 -6.47
C GLY A 48 -6.76 3.98 -5.98
N THR A 49 -7.11 4.08 -4.70
CA THR A 49 -7.49 5.33 -4.05
C THR A 49 -7.37 5.20 -2.53
N ILE A 50 -6.98 6.28 -1.88
CA ILE A 50 -6.97 6.42 -0.42
C ILE A 50 -8.08 7.35 0.10
N GLY A 51 -9.05 7.72 -0.76
CA GLY A 51 -10.24 8.46 -0.35
C GLY A 51 -10.61 9.64 -1.23
N GLY A 52 -9.77 10.01 -2.20
CA GLY A 52 -10.00 11.14 -3.10
C GLY A 52 -9.73 12.51 -2.47
N GLY A 53 -10.04 13.55 -3.23
CA GLY A 53 -9.90 14.93 -2.79
C GLY A 53 -8.47 15.34 -2.46
N ALA A 54 -8.36 16.25 -1.50
CA ALA A 54 -7.08 16.85 -1.17
C ALA A 54 -6.07 15.94 -0.47
N VAL A 55 -6.54 14.98 0.33
CA VAL A 55 -5.64 13.99 0.95
C VAL A 55 -4.95 13.18 -0.14
N GLU A 56 -5.71 12.69 -1.09
CA GLU A 56 -5.17 11.91 -2.21
C GLU A 56 -4.22 12.74 -3.06
N TYR A 57 -4.56 13.99 -3.37
CA TYR A 57 -3.67 14.88 -4.11
C TYR A 57 -2.36 15.16 -3.37
N ARG A 58 -2.42 15.47 -2.06
CA ARG A 58 -1.21 15.68 -1.24
C ARG A 58 -0.38 14.40 -1.14
N ALA A 59 -1.03 13.28 -0.94
CA ALA A 59 -0.35 11.98 -0.89
C ALA A 59 0.30 11.62 -2.24
N GLU A 60 -0.30 11.99 -3.36
CA GLU A 60 0.31 11.84 -4.68
C GLU A 60 1.59 12.68 -4.82
N LEU A 61 1.57 13.93 -4.38
CA LEU A 61 2.78 14.79 -4.39
C LEU A 61 3.88 14.23 -3.48
N MET A 62 3.53 13.74 -2.29
CA MET A 62 4.50 13.10 -1.39
C MET A 62 5.07 11.81 -2.00
N ALA A 63 4.25 11.02 -2.67
CA ALA A 63 4.71 9.82 -3.35
C ALA A 63 5.71 10.13 -4.49
N LEU A 64 5.55 11.24 -5.19
CA LEU A 64 6.52 11.68 -6.19
C LEU A 64 7.87 12.09 -5.55
N ASP A 65 7.85 12.76 -4.40
CA ASP A 65 9.06 13.07 -3.62
C ASP A 65 9.77 11.80 -3.12
N ILE A 66 9.00 10.80 -2.69
CA ILE A 66 9.51 9.47 -2.29
C ILE A 66 10.14 8.72 -3.46
N LEU A 67 9.57 8.80 -4.67
CA LEU A 67 10.18 8.23 -5.87
C LEU A 67 11.56 8.83 -6.16
N GLU A 68 11.73 10.14 -5.95
CA GLU A 68 13.01 10.82 -6.13
C GLU A 68 14.03 10.41 -5.06
N LYS A 69 13.60 10.33 -3.79
CA LYS A 69 14.45 9.98 -2.65
C LYS A 69 14.75 8.49 -2.55
N LYS A 70 13.88 7.64 -3.10
CA LYS A 70 13.93 6.17 -3.01
C LYS A 70 13.90 5.65 -1.57
N GLU A 71 13.19 6.34 -0.70
CA GLU A 71 13.06 6.01 0.73
C GLU A 71 11.59 6.00 1.13
N SER A 72 11.14 4.92 1.78
CA SER A 72 9.79 4.81 2.32
C SER A 72 9.59 5.76 3.50
N ASP A 73 8.36 6.28 3.69
CA ASP A 73 8.03 7.20 4.77
C ASP A 73 6.58 7.00 5.24
N GLU A 74 6.26 7.48 6.43
CA GLU A 74 4.91 7.51 6.97
C GLU A 74 4.49 8.94 7.28
N HIS A 75 3.24 9.30 6.93
CA HIS A 75 2.72 10.63 7.17
C HIS A 75 1.29 10.61 7.72
N GLU A 76 1.04 11.46 8.75
CA GLU A 76 -0.28 11.67 9.33
C GLU A 76 -0.94 12.91 8.69
N PHE A 77 -2.10 12.70 8.04
CA PHE A 77 -2.94 13.76 7.52
C PHE A 77 -4.05 14.08 8.53
N ARG A 78 -4.08 15.31 9.03
CA ARG A 78 -5.12 15.81 9.92
C ARG A 78 -6.15 16.60 9.11
N LEU A 79 -7.41 16.10 9.09
CA LEU A 79 -8.49 16.67 8.30
C LEU A 79 -9.27 17.71 9.14
N ASN A 80 -8.58 18.77 9.57
CA ASN A 80 -9.17 19.85 10.38
C ASN A 80 -10.04 20.79 9.54
N ARG A 81 -11.11 21.37 10.17
CA ARG A 81 -11.97 22.37 9.53
C ARG A 81 -11.22 23.58 8.94
N LYS A 82 -10.05 23.94 9.48
CA LYS A 82 -9.22 25.05 8.97
C LYS A 82 -8.47 24.70 7.68
N ASP A 83 -8.15 23.44 7.46
CA ASP A 83 -7.58 22.98 6.17
C ASP A 83 -8.67 22.83 5.10
N VAL A 84 -9.94 22.74 5.52
CA VAL A 84 -11.16 22.62 4.69
C VAL A 84 -11.45 23.89 3.88
N GLU A 85 -11.15 25.10 4.41
CA GLU A 85 -11.38 26.35 3.67
C GLU A 85 -10.57 26.44 2.35
N ASN A 86 -9.47 25.68 2.26
CA ASN A 86 -8.67 25.59 1.03
C ASN A 86 -8.99 24.36 0.15
N ILE A 87 -9.77 23.37 0.62
CA ILE A 87 -9.79 22.04 -0.02
C ILE A 87 -11.20 21.43 -0.18
N GLY A 88 -12.25 22.05 0.36
CA GLY A 88 -13.65 21.69 0.05
C GLY A 88 -14.16 20.34 0.61
N MET A 89 -13.52 19.73 1.61
CA MET A 89 -13.97 18.48 2.22
C MET A 89 -14.38 18.68 3.69
N ILE A 90 -15.57 18.21 4.06
CA ILE A 90 -16.17 18.31 5.42
C ILE A 90 -15.95 16.98 6.16
N CYS A 91 -14.72 16.49 6.25
CA CYS A 91 -14.40 15.29 7.02
C CYS A 91 -13.52 15.68 8.21
N GLY A 92 -13.97 15.35 9.43
CA GLY A 92 -13.24 15.67 10.68
C GLY A 92 -12.58 14.40 11.23
N GLY A 93 -11.53 13.91 10.57
CA GLY A 93 -10.80 12.73 11.02
C GLY A 93 -9.32 12.83 10.70
N ASP A 94 -8.53 11.86 11.17
CA ASP A 94 -7.11 11.75 10.89
C ASP A 94 -6.85 10.48 10.08
N VAL A 95 -5.88 10.53 9.18
CA VAL A 95 -5.47 9.39 8.35
C VAL A 95 -3.96 9.29 8.38
N THR A 96 -3.43 8.13 8.73
CA THR A 96 -2.02 7.80 8.59
C THR A 96 -1.80 7.01 7.32
N VAL A 97 -0.88 7.47 6.48
CA VAL A 97 -0.53 6.83 5.21
C VAL A 97 0.93 6.44 5.24
N PHE A 98 1.20 5.16 5.01
CA PHE A 98 2.53 4.64 4.77
C PHE A 98 2.79 4.63 3.26
N PHE A 99 3.90 5.24 2.86
CA PHE A 99 4.38 5.34 1.49
C PHE A 99 5.54 4.37 1.32
N GLN A 100 5.29 3.24 0.70
CA GLN A 100 6.31 2.23 0.46
C GLN A 100 6.91 2.42 -0.92
N TYR A 101 8.21 2.71 -0.98
CA TYR A 101 8.98 2.71 -2.22
C TYR A 101 9.17 1.28 -2.72
N LEU A 102 8.94 1.07 -3.99
CA LEU A 102 9.06 -0.22 -4.68
C LEU A 102 10.06 -0.06 -5.83
N ASP A 103 11.25 -0.64 -5.67
CA ASP A 103 12.28 -0.70 -6.70
C ASP A 103 11.92 -1.76 -7.74
N HIS A 104 11.88 -1.39 -9.02
CA HIS A 104 11.58 -2.32 -10.11
C HIS A 104 12.64 -3.44 -10.25
N ASN A 105 13.84 -3.23 -9.71
CA ASN A 105 14.90 -4.26 -9.67
C ASN A 105 14.76 -5.22 -8.48
N ASP A 106 13.84 -4.98 -7.55
CA ASP A 106 13.63 -5.90 -6.42
C ASP A 106 12.85 -7.15 -6.86
N PRO A 107 13.52 -8.32 -6.96
CA PRO A 107 12.87 -9.55 -7.39
C PRO A 107 11.79 -10.03 -6.40
N ILE A 108 11.88 -9.62 -5.13
CA ILE A 108 10.92 -10.00 -4.09
C ILE A 108 9.56 -9.38 -4.37
N VAL A 109 9.50 -8.11 -4.75
CA VAL A 109 8.23 -7.43 -5.06
C VAL A 109 7.58 -8.07 -6.29
N MET A 110 8.38 -8.47 -7.30
CA MET A 110 7.87 -9.19 -8.46
C MET A 110 7.29 -10.56 -8.07
N GLU A 111 8.00 -11.33 -7.25
CA GLU A 111 7.54 -12.64 -6.75
C GLU A 111 6.24 -12.52 -5.93
N ILE A 112 6.14 -11.50 -5.08
CA ILE A 112 4.91 -11.19 -4.34
C ILE A 112 3.76 -10.90 -5.31
N ALA A 113 3.98 -10.08 -6.32
CA ALA A 113 2.94 -9.73 -7.28
C ALA A 113 2.46 -10.94 -8.10
N GLU A 114 3.37 -11.81 -8.53
CA GLU A 114 3.06 -13.05 -9.23
C GLU A 114 2.28 -14.03 -8.37
N THR A 115 2.71 -14.21 -7.10
CA THR A 115 2.01 -15.09 -6.16
C THR A 115 0.62 -14.56 -5.81
N ALA A 116 0.47 -13.25 -5.67
CA ALA A 116 -0.83 -12.63 -5.46
C ALA A 116 -1.78 -12.87 -6.65
N GLU A 117 -1.31 -12.69 -7.88
CA GLU A 117 -2.11 -12.98 -9.07
C GLU A 117 -2.55 -14.44 -9.12
N LYS A 118 -1.60 -15.37 -8.92
CA LYS A 118 -1.88 -16.80 -8.87
C LYS A 118 -2.91 -17.14 -7.78
N SER A 119 -2.77 -16.53 -6.60
CA SER A 119 -3.74 -16.71 -5.51
C SER A 119 -5.15 -16.26 -5.92
N TYR A 120 -5.29 -15.14 -6.64
CA TYR A 120 -6.58 -14.71 -7.19
C TYR A 120 -7.15 -15.69 -8.22
N GLU A 121 -6.33 -16.20 -9.11
CA GLU A 121 -6.77 -17.18 -10.14
C GLU A 121 -7.24 -18.48 -9.52
N GLU A 122 -6.53 -18.98 -8.51
CA GLU A 122 -6.82 -20.20 -7.79
C GLU A 122 -7.87 -20.01 -6.66
N ARG A 123 -8.33 -18.79 -6.41
CA ARG A 123 -9.26 -18.42 -5.31
C ARG A 123 -8.69 -18.81 -3.95
N LYS A 124 -7.39 -18.56 -3.73
CA LYS A 124 -6.70 -18.81 -2.47
C LYS A 124 -6.58 -17.52 -1.66
N ASP A 125 -6.71 -17.66 -0.35
CA ASP A 125 -6.51 -16.54 0.56
C ASP A 125 -5.04 -16.22 0.71
N PHE A 126 -4.75 -14.93 0.84
CA PHE A 126 -3.44 -14.42 1.18
C PHE A 126 -3.54 -13.07 1.91
N TRP A 127 -2.47 -12.73 2.63
CA TRP A 127 -2.29 -11.46 3.31
C TRP A 127 -1.06 -10.76 2.77
N LEU A 128 -1.20 -9.48 2.46
CA LEU A 128 -0.07 -8.61 2.18
C LEU A 128 0.37 -7.97 3.50
N ILE A 129 1.61 -8.19 3.87
CA ILE A 129 2.22 -7.72 5.11
C ILE A 129 3.27 -6.67 4.74
N CYS A 130 3.14 -5.46 5.29
CA CYS A 130 4.12 -4.41 5.14
C CYS A 130 4.75 -4.11 6.49
N ASP A 131 6.07 -4.10 6.55
CA ASP A 131 6.81 -3.64 7.72
C ASP A 131 6.90 -2.11 7.66
N LEU A 132 6.28 -1.43 8.63
CA LEU A 132 6.25 0.03 8.68
C LEU A 132 7.56 0.64 9.19
N HIS A 133 8.48 -0.17 9.71
CA HIS A 133 9.76 0.27 10.28
C HIS A 133 10.96 0.00 9.36
N ALA A 134 10.80 -0.88 8.39
CA ALA A 134 11.85 -1.21 7.43
C ALA A 134 11.70 -0.39 6.15
N THR A 135 12.81 -0.02 5.54
CA THR A 135 12.84 0.81 4.31
C THR A 135 12.16 0.14 3.11
N SER A 136 11.94 -1.18 3.13
CA SER A 136 11.32 -1.90 2.02
C SER A 136 10.68 -3.23 2.38
N GLY A 137 10.43 -3.51 3.66
CA GLY A 137 9.90 -4.81 4.10
C GLY A 137 8.48 -5.06 3.60
N MET A 138 8.31 -5.93 2.61
CA MET A 138 7.02 -6.42 2.14
C MET A 138 7.04 -7.93 2.09
N SER A 139 5.96 -8.55 2.52
CA SER A 139 5.76 -10.00 2.40
C SER A 139 4.33 -10.33 2.04
N LEU A 140 4.16 -11.45 1.38
CA LEU A 140 2.88 -12.10 1.17
C LEU A 140 2.88 -13.41 1.94
N TYR A 141 1.86 -13.62 2.75
CA TYR A 141 1.61 -14.90 3.40
C TYR A 141 0.36 -15.56 2.82
N SER A 142 0.46 -16.82 2.47
CA SER A 142 -0.67 -17.66 2.10
C SER A 142 -0.54 -19.03 2.75
N PRO A 143 -1.63 -19.63 3.26
CA PRO A 143 -1.61 -21.01 3.75
C PRO A 143 -1.16 -22.02 2.69
N CYS A 144 -1.32 -21.68 1.41
CA CYS A 144 -0.95 -22.56 0.29
C CYS A 144 0.50 -22.40 -0.18
N TYR A 145 1.06 -21.19 -0.06
CA TYR A 145 2.39 -20.87 -0.61
C TYR A 145 3.42 -20.50 0.46
N GLY A 146 2.99 -20.38 1.73
CA GLY A 146 3.85 -19.94 2.83
C GLY A 146 4.09 -18.43 2.83
N LEU A 147 5.19 -18.03 3.48
CA LEU A 147 5.65 -16.64 3.54
C LEU A 147 6.64 -16.37 2.41
N ILE A 148 6.35 -15.38 1.60
CA ILE A 148 7.20 -14.88 0.51
C ILE A 148 7.46 -13.40 0.80
N GLY A 149 8.71 -13.00 0.81
CA GLY A 149 9.09 -11.61 1.04
C GLY A 149 10.19 -11.44 2.09
N ASN A 150 10.45 -10.18 2.46
CA ASN A 150 11.54 -9.77 3.34
C ASN A 150 11.10 -8.98 4.58
N ALA A 151 9.78 -8.82 4.81
CA ALA A 151 9.30 -8.26 6.07
C ALA A 151 9.62 -9.19 7.23
N ASP A 152 10.06 -8.63 8.37
CA ASP A 152 10.22 -9.39 9.60
C ASP A 152 8.83 -9.70 10.19
N VAL A 153 8.38 -10.94 10.03
CA VAL A 153 7.05 -11.37 10.46
C VAL A 153 7.16 -12.35 11.63
N PRO A 154 6.80 -11.93 12.85
CA PRO A 154 6.78 -12.83 14.01
C PRO A 154 5.90 -14.06 13.77
N SER A 155 6.36 -15.23 14.22
CA SER A 155 5.63 -16.49 14.07
C SER A 155 4.24 -16.48 14.72
N SER A 156 4.06 -15.68 15.77
CA SER A 156 2.76 -15.46 16.42
C SER A 156 1.74 -14.78 15.47
N ILE A 157 2.19 -13.86 14.63
CA ILE A 157 1.34 -13.22 13.61
C ILE A 157 0.96 -14.23 12.54
N LEU A 158 1.91 -14.99 12.00
CA LEU A 158 1.63 -16.02 10.99
C LEU A 158 0.62 -17.07 11.51
N SER A 159 0.74 -17.47 12.76
CA SER A 159 -0.20 -18.39 13.41
C SER A 159 -1.62 -17.78 13.49
N SER A 160 -1.72 -16.49 13.82
CA SER A 160 -3.00 -15.79 13.88
C SER A 160 -3.65 -15.65 12.51
N LEU A 161 -2.87 -15.36 11.48
CA LEU A 161 -3.36 -15.25 10.09
C LEU A 161 -3.86 -16.61 9.57
N SER A 162 -3.17 -17.69 9.91
CA SER A 162 -3.58 -19.05 9.53
C SER A 162 -4.92 -19.48 10.16
N ALA A 163 -5.27 -18.92 11.32
CA ALA A 163 -6.49 -19.24 12.05
C ALA A 163 -7.72 -18.42 11.60
N GLN A 164 -7.54 -17.36 10.80
CA GLN A 164 -8.60 -16.48 10.34
C GLN A 164 -8.82 -16.64 8.83
N PRO A 165 -9.82 -17.42 8.39
CA PRO A 165 -10.21 -17.42 6.99
C PRO A 165 -10.74 -16.01 6.62
N PHE A 166 -10.19 -15.42 5.59
CA PHE A 166 -10.69 -14.18 5.01
C PHE A 166 -12.12 -14.42 4.52
N ARG A 167 -13.08 -13.63 5.03
CA ARG A 167 -14.45 -13.59 4.51
C ARG A 167 -14.68 -12.34 3.69
#